data_190eeb8d0ce85ac0f95b5edeb7a7dc5a
#
_entry.id   190eeb8d0ce85ac0f95b5edeb7a7dc5a
#
_cell.length_a   1.000
_cell.length_b   1.000
_cell.length_c   1.000
_cell.angle_alpha   90.00
_cell.angle_beta   90.00
_cell.angle_gamma   90.00
#
_symmetry.space_group_name_H-M   'P 1'
#
loop_
_entity.id
_entity.type
_entity.pdbx_description
1 polymer ?
#
loop_
_entity_poly.entity_id
_entity_poly.type
_entity_poly.pdbx_seq_one_letter_code
_entity_poly.pdbx_strand_id
1 'polypeptide(L)' 'MKCIVCHNGETRQGTTTVTFHREGQTVVVNEVPAEVCENCGEAYVAEDVTAQVLEIAAHARKAHAQVLVRDFAPAA' A
#
# COMPACT_ATOMS: atom_id res chain seq x y z
N MET A 1 3.84 17.53 3.71
CA MET A 1 5.06 16.99 4.33
C MET A 1 6.20 17.00 3.32
N LYS A 2 7.39 17.33 3.74
CA LYS A 2 8.53 17.31 2.85
C LYS A 2 9.06 15.88 2.73
N CYS A 3 9.38 15.47 1.51
CA CYS A 3 9.90 14.11 1.27
C CYS A 3 11.27 13.94 1.93
N ILE A 4 11.43 12.90 2.75
CA ILE A 4 12.69 12.62 3.43
C ILE A 4 13.66 11.80 2.56
N VAL A 5 13.20 11.28 1.43
CA VAL A 5 14.04 10.51 0.51
C VAL A 5 14.79 11.42 -0.46
N CYS A 6 14.07 12.26 -1.18
CA CYS A 6 14.70 13.17 -2.16
C CYS A 6 15.04 14.55 -1.62
N HIS A 7 14.42 14.95 -0.50
CA HIS A 7 14.59 16.26 0.15
C HIS A 7 14.17 17.48 -0.68
N ASN A 8 13.69 17.27 -1.90
CA ASN A 8 13.35 18.38 -2.81
C ASN A 8 11.87 18.46 -3.15
N GLY A 9 11.09 17.41 -2.84
CA GLY A 9 9.67 17.38 -3.15
C GLY A 9 8.81 17.46 -1.91
N GLU A 10 7.56 17.82 -2.12
CA GLU A 10 6.55 17.75 -1.08
C GLU A 10 5.60 16.61 -1.38
N THR A 11 5.03 16.01 -0.34
CA THR A 11 4.07 14.93 -0.48
C THR A 11 2.66 15.49 -0.54
N ARG A 12 1.81 14.81 -1.29
CA ARG A 12 0.37 15.11 -1.37
C ARG A 12 -0.43 13.85 -1.11
N GLN A 13 -1.65 14.02 -0.65
CA GLN A 13 -2.57 12.90 -0.52
C GLN A 13 -2.82 12.25 -1.88
N GLY A 14 -2.68 10.94 -1.92
CA GLY A 14 -2.88 10.16 -3.13
C GLY A 14 -3.08 8.71 -2.78
N THR A 15 -2.84 7.84 -3.74
CA THR A 15 -2.93 6.40 -3.55
C THR A 15 -1.70 5.71 -4.09
N THR A 16 -1.43 4.52 -3.57
CA THR A 16 -0.34 3.68 -4.04
C THR A 16 -0.76 2.22 -4.08
N THR A 17 0.03 1.40 -4.72
CA THR A 17 -0.16 -0.05 -4.75
C THR A 17 0.87 -0.72 -3.86
N VAL A 18 0.41 -1.60 -2.98
CA VAL A 18 1.29 -2.35 -2.07
C VAL A 18 1.26 -3.81 -2.49
N THR A 19 2.45 -4.41 -2.62
CA THR A 19 2.59 -5.80 -3.04
C THR A 19 3.29 -6.61 -1.95
N PHE A 20 2.73 -7.77 -1.63
CA PHE A 20 3.29 -8.70 -0.65
C PHE A 20 3.62 -10.03 -1.34
N HIS A 21 4.83 -10.52 -1.11
CA HIS A 21 5.24 -11.85 -1.54
C HIS A 21 5.49 -12.72 -0.31
N ARG A 22 4.85 -13.87 -0.26
CA ARG A 22 5.08 -14.80 0.84
C ARG A 22 4.69 -16.22 0.42
N GLU A 23 5.61 -17.15 0.63
CA GLU A 23 5.35 -18.59 0.41
C GLU A 23 4.77 -18.89 -0.98
N GLY A 24 5.32 -18.26 -2.02
CA GLY A 24 4.86 -18.47 -3.39
C GLY A 24 3.57 -17.74 -3.75
N GLN A 25 3.03 -16.96 -2.85
CA GLN A 25 1.81 -16.19 -3.08
C GLN A 25 2.13 -14.70 -3.19
N THR A 26 1.51 -14.03 -4.15
CA THR A 26 1.61 -12.58 -4.32
C THR A 26 0.25 -11.96 -4.08
N VAL A 27 0.20 -10.99 -3.18
CA VAL A 27 -1.02 -10.20 -2.91
C VAL A 27 -0.74 -8.75 -3.28
N VAL A 28 -1.59 -8.20 -4.15
CA VAL A 28 -1.51 -6.81 -4.59
C VAL A 28 -2.72 -6.06 -4.05
N VAL A 29 -2.47 -4.98 -3.33
CA VAL A 29 -3.55 -4.11 -2.81
C VAL A 29 -3.47 -2.77 -3.53
N ASN A 30 -4.51 -2.43 -4.28
CA ASN A 30 -4.59 -1.20 -5.05
C ASN A 30 -5.27 -0.09 -4.26
N GLU A 31 -4.99 1.14 -4.65
CA GLU A 31 -5.66 2.32 -4.12
C GLU A 31 -5.50 2.50 -2.61
N VAL A 32 -4.32 2.17 -2.11
CA VAL A 32 -3.99 2.36 -0.70
C VAL A 32 -3.74 3.85 -0.45
N PRO A 33 -4.47 4.49 0.49
CA PRO A 33 -4.23 5.89 0.79
C PRO A 33 -2.79 6.13 1.25
N ALA A 34 -2.14 7.12 0.68
CA ALA A 34 -0.74 7.41 0.98
C ALA A 34 -0.42 8.89 0.73
N GLU A 35 0.64 9.35 1.34
CA GLU A 35 1.27 10.62 0.98
C GLU A 35 2.32 10.33 -0.08
N VAL A 36 2.16 10.92 -1.26
CA VAL A 36 3.03 10.63 -2.40
C VAL A 36 3.85 11.86 -2.74
N CYS A 37 5.17 11.69 -2.85
CA CYS A 37 6.08 12.78 -3.21
C CYS A 37 5.89 13.14 -4.69
N GLU A 38 5.71 14.44 -4.96
CA GLU A 38 5.55 14.95 -6.33
C GLU A 38 6.81 14.81 -7.18
N ASN A 39 7.96 14.80 -6.52
CA ASN A 39 9.24 14.80 -7.23
C ASN A 39 9.78 13.40 -7.52
N CYS A 40 9.88 12.54 -6.51
CA CYS A 40 10.47 11.20 -6.67
C CYS A 40 9.45 10.06 -6.73
N GLY A 41 8.18 10.34 -6.44
CA GLY A 41 7.15 9.31 -6.45
C GLY A 41 7.13 8.41 -5.22
N GLU A 42 7.95 8.67 -4.21
CA GLU A 42 7.96 7.88 -2.99
C GLU A 42 6.63 7.99 -2.27
N ALA A 43 6.11 6.87 -1.79
CA ALA A 43 4.83 6.83 -1.10
C ALA A 43 5.02 6.50 0.38
N TYR A 44 4.33 7.24 1.23
CA TYR A 44 4.34 7.04 2.69
C TYR A 44 2.95 6.64 3.13
N VAL A 45 2.83 5.44 3.69
CA VAL A 45 1.56 4.89 4.16
C VAL A 45 1.49 5.04 5.67
N ALA A 46 0.39 5.60 6.17
CA ALA A 46 0.20 5.77 7.61
C ALA A 46 0.08 4.43 8.32
N GLU A 47 0.43 4.41 9.60
CA GLU A 47 0.47 3.17 10.39
C GLU A 47 -0.88 2.47 10.46
N ASP A 48 -1.96 3.23 10.67
CA ASP A 48 -3.31 2.67 10.70
C ASP A 48 -3.75 2.09 9.36
N VAL A 49 -3.36 2.74 8.26
CA VAL A 49 -3.61 2.24 6.90
C VAL A 49 -2.81 0.98 6.66
N THR A 50 -1.55 0.95 7.09
CA THR A 50 -0.70 -0.24 6.98
C THR A 50 -1.33 -1.44 7.69
N ALA A 51 -1.89 -1.24 8.88
CA ALA A 51 -2.55 -2.30 9.61
C ALA A 51 -3.75 -2.86 8.84
N GLN A 52 -4.53 -2.00 8.19
CA GLN A 52 -5.65 -2.44 7.37
C GLN A 52 -5.20 -3.21 6.12
N VAL A 53 -4.11 -2.76 5.49
CA VAL A 53 -3.53 -3.45 4.34
C VAL A 53 -3.07 -4.85 4.73
N LEU A 54 -2.44 -4.99 5.89
CA LEU A 54 -2.00 -6.30 6.40
C LEU A 54 -3.18 -7.23 6.67
N GLU A 55 -4.30 -6.72 7.15
CA GLU A 55 -5.51 -7.52 7.32
C GLU A 55 -6.07 -8.01 5.98
N ILE A 56 -6.11 -7.12 4.98
CA ILE A 56 -6.55 -7.48 3.63
C ILE A 56 -5.66 -8.59 3.08
N ALA A 57 -4.35 -8.47 3.24
CA ALA A 57 -3.39 -9.48 2.78
C ALA A 57 -3.60 -10.80 3.50
N ALA A 58 -3.86 -10.78 4.81
CA ALA A 58 -4.09 -11.99 5.59
C ALA A 58 -5.35 -12.73 5.13
N HIS A 59 -6.43 -12.00 4.85
CA HIS A 59 -7.65 -12.60 4.31
C HIS A 59 -7.45 -13.16 2.91
N ALA A 60 -6.74 -12.44 2.06
CA ALA A 60 -6.47 -12.87 0.69
C ALA A 60 -5.65 -14.16 0.66
N ARG A 61 -4.72 -14.35 1.60
CA ARG A 61 -3.89 -15.55 1.68
C ARG A 61 -4.69 -16.82 1.91
N LYS A 62 -5.85 -16.71 2.55
CA LYS A 62 -6.73 -17.85 2.79
C LYS A 62 -7.37 -18.39 1.52
N ALA A 63 -7.36 -17.63 0.44
CA ALA A 63 -7.95 -18.03 -0.83
C ALA A 63 -7.08 -19.02 -1.62
N HIS A 64 -5.84 -19.28 -1.19
CA HIS A 64 -4.91 -20.24 -1.80
C HIS A 64 -4.59 -19.99 -3.27
N ALA A 65 -4.80 -18.78 -3.76
CA ALA A 65 -4.42 -18.41 -5.13
C ALA A 65 -2.96 -17.96 -5.16
N GLN A 66 -2.28 -18.15 -6.30
CA GLN A 66 -0.89 -17.72 -6.46
C GLN A 66 -0.78 -16.20 -6.54
N VAL A 67 -1.73 -15.56 -7.20
CA VAL A 67 -1.78 -14.11 -7.33
C VAL A 67 -3.17 -13.64 -6.97
N LEU A 68 -3.24 -12.66 -6.07
CA LEU A 68 -4.49 -12.06 -5.64
C LEU A 68 -4.38 -10.54 -5.76
N VAL A 69 -5.39 -9.93 -6.34
CA VAL A 69 -5.48 -8.47 -6.44
C VAL A 69 -6.72 -8.02 -5.68
N ARG A 70 -6.53 -7.06 -4.78
CA ARG A 70 -7.63 -6.49 -3.99
C ARG A 70 -7.52 -4.98 -4.02
N ASP A 71 -8.66 -4.31 -4.00
CA ASP A 71 -8.70 -2.87 -3.82
C ASP A 71 -8.80 -2.56 -2.34
N PHE A 72 -8.13 -1.51 -1.91
CA PHE A 72 -8.20 -1.08 -0.52
C PHE A 72 -9.63 -0.62 -0.21
N ALA A 73 -10.21 -1.21 0.82
CA ALA A 73 -11.51 -0.83 1.30
C ALA A 73 -11.36 -0.50 2.79
N PRO A 74 -11.49 0.77 3.19
CA PRO A 74 -11.38 1.11 4.60
C PRO A 74 -12.49 0.42 5.39
N ALA A 75 -12.16 -0.02 6.59
CA ALA A 75 -13.14 -0.60 7.49
C ALA A 75 -14.19 0.48 7.83
N ALA A 76 -15.43 0.19 7.55
CA ALA A 76 -16.52 1.12 7.79
C ALA A 76 -16.76 1.30 9.30
#